data_9a2f14091d75ee963bad18bbd86711c4
#
_entry.id   9a2f14091d75ee963bad18bbd86711c4
#
_cell.length_a   1.000
_cell.length_b   1.000
_cell.length_c   1.000
_cell.angle_alpha   90.00
_cell.angle_beta   90.00
_cell.angle_gamma   90.00
#
_symmetry.space_group_name_H-M   'P 1'
#
loop_
_entity.id
_entity.type
_entity.pdbx_description
1 polymer ?
#
loop_
_entity_poly.entity_id
_entity_poly.type
_entity_poly.pdbx_seq_one_letter_code
_entity_poly.pdbx_strand_id
1 'polypeptide(L)'
;MENIKRAQEEFKELIESEYARIDKMKQAEEATDFSKKEKIIVGILPGDGIGPIIMEQAVRVVKELVKDEIEAGKIELREIEGMTIENRVAKMESLPSDVFEEIKKCDVLVKGPMVTPRAGDGLPNLVSANSLLRRGLELFAAVRPIKIKDKGIDWTFFRENIEGEYILGTVSYTHLTLPTNSR
;
A
#
# COMPACT_ATOMS: atom_id res chain seq x y z
N MET A 1 -31.62 -8.98 -15.58
CA MET A 1 -31.56 -7.53 -15.90
C MET A 1 -30.91 -6.71 -14.77
N GLU A 2 -31.20 -7.00 -13.52
CA GLU A 2 -30.63 -6.29 -12.36
C GLU A 2 -29.09 -6.42 -12.27
N ASN A 3 -28.55 -7.61 -12.49
CA ASN A 3 -27.08 -7.84 -12.51
C ASN A 3 -26.38 -7.07 -13.64
N ILE A 4 -27.04 -6.90 -14.80
CA ILE A 4 -26.45 -6.14 -15.90
C ILE A 4 -26.41 -4.65 -15.56
N LYS A 5 -27.48 -4.10 -14.97
CA LYS A 5 -27.50 -2.69 -14.54
C LYS A 5 -26.45 -2.43 -13.48
N ARG A 6 -26.33 -3.32 -12.50
CA ARG A 6 -25.29 -3.20 -11.45
C ARG A 6 -23.88 -3.21 -12.04
N ALA A 7 -23.60 -4.15 -12.98
CA ALA A 7 -22.31 -4.21 -13.65
C ALA A 7 -22.02 -2.94 -14.48
N GLN A 8 -23.02 -2.37 -15.14
CA GLN A 8 -22.87 -1.12 -15.88
C GLN A 8 -22.58 0.06 -14.93
N GLU A 9 -23.22 0.11 -13.79
CA GLU A 9 -23.01 1.15 -12.77
C GLU A 9 -21.62 1.06 -12.15
N GLU A 10 -21.21 -0.12 -11.70
CA GLU A 10 -19.86 -0.39 -11.19
C GLU A 10 -18.77 -0.06 -12.23
N PHE A 11 -18.99 -0.39 -13.49
CA PHE A 11 -18.04 -0.05 -14.55
C PHE A 11 -17.97 1.45 -14.83
N LYS A 12 -19.10 2.14 -14.79
CA LYS A 12 -19.15 3.59 -14.92
C LYS A 12 -18.40 4.28 -13.80
N GLU A 13 -18.64 3.89 -12.54
CA GLU A 13 -17.95 4.42 -11.37
C GLU A 13 -16.43 4.19 -11.46
N LEU A 14 -16.00 3.00 -11.93
CA LEU A 14 -14.60 2.70 -12.16
C LEU A 14 -13.97 3.67 -13.17
N ILE A 15 -14.63 3.85 -14.33
CA ILE A 15 -14.14 4.78 -15.37
C ILE A 15 -14.07 6.22 -14.85
N GLU A 16 -15.11 6.68 -14.15
CA GLU A 16 -15.14 8.03 -13.58
C GLU A 16 -14.03 8.23 -12.55
N SER A 17 -13.75 7.22 -11.70
CA SER A 17 -12.66 7.25 -10.73
C SER A 17 -11.28 7.31 -11.39
N GLU A 18 -11.07 6.56 -12.48
CA GLU A 18 -9.79 6.58 -13.21
C GLU A 18 -9.58 7.90 -13.98
N TYR A 19 -10.62 8.50 -14.53
CA TYR A 19 -10.50 9.84 -15.12
C TYR A 19 -10.15 10.89 -14.07
N ALA A 20 -10.82 10.86 -12.92
CA ALA A 20 -10.51 11.77 -11.80
C ALA A 20 -9.05 11.59 -11.32
N ARG A 21 -8.56 10.35 -11.29
CA ARG A 21 -7.17 10.04 -10.96
C ARG A 21 -6.20 10.61 -12.00
N ILE A 22 -6.48 10.45 -13.28
CA ILE A 22 -5.66 11.00 -14.39
C ILE A 22 -5.61 12.54 -14.29
N ASP A 23 -6.73 13.18 -14.03
CA ASP A 23 -6.77 14.64 -13.91
C ASP A 23 -5.99 15.14 -12.69
N LYS A 24 -6.06 14.42 -11.57
CA LYS A 24 -5.21 14.68 -10.40
C LYS A 24 -3.73 14.52 -10.72
N MET A 25 -3.35 13.46 -11.47
CA MET A 25 -1.95 13.25 -11.89
C MET A 25 -1.43 14.38 -12.80
N LYS A 26 -2.28 14.90 -13.71
CA LYS A 26 -1.91 16.02 -14.58
C LYS A 26 -1.71 17.34 -13.81
N GLN A 27 -2.37 17.48 -12.67
CA GLN A 27 -2.27 18.63 -11.78
C GLN A 27 -1.24 18.45 -10.68
N ALA A 28 -0.65 17.24 -10.56
CA ALA A 28 0.36 16.96 -9.55
C ALA A 28 1.61 17.83 -9.80
N GLU A 29 2.12 18.39 -8.73
CA GLU A 29 3.39 19.11 -8.72
C GLU A 29 4.55 18.14 -8.96
N GLU A 30 5.73 18.70 -9.23
CA GLU A 30 6.97 17.91 -9.34
C GLU A 30 7.21 17.06 -8.08
N ALA A 31 7.94 15.96 -8.26
CA ALA A 31 8.29 15.07 -7.15
C ALA A 31 8.94 15.83 -5.99
N THR A 32 8.55 15.50 -4.77
CA THR A 32 9.06 16.14 -3.57
C THR A 32 10.59 16.06 -3.50
N ASP A 33 11.24 17.19 -3.46
CA ASP A 33 12.69 17.28 -3.20
C ASP A 33 12.94 17.22 -1.68
N PHE A 34 13.24 16.01 -1.20
CA PHE A 34 13.48 15.76 0.23
C PHE A 34 14.69 16.54 0.78
N SER A 35 15.61 16.98 -0.07
CA SER A 35 16.77 17.79 0.38
C SER A 35 16.36 19.18 0.88
N LYS A 36 15.21 19.67 0.41
CA LYS A 36 14.66 20.99 0.78
C LYS A 36 13.64 20.91 1.93
N LYS A 37 13.27 19.71 2.38
CA LYS A 37 12.36 19.56 3.51
C LYS A 37 13.08 19.86 4.82
N GLU A 38 12.44 20.64 5.67
CA GLU A 38 12.94 20.88 7.05
C GLU A 38 12.85 19.62 7.90
N LYS A 39 11.80 18.82 7.70
CA LYS A 39 11.54 17.59 8.44
C LYS A 39 10.95 16.51 7.55
N ILE A 40 11.46 15.31 7.69
CA ILE A 40 10.97 14.10 7.01
C ILE A 40 10.31 13.20 8.06
N ILE A 41 9.06 12.81 7.83
CA ILE A 41 8.31 11.90 8.70
C ILE A 41 8.33 10.51 8.10
N VAL A 42 8.93 9.57 8.82
CA VAL A 42 8.97 8.15 8.46
C VAL A 42 7.94 7.41 9.29
N GLY A 43 6.85 7.00 8.67
CA GLY A 43 5.82 6.17 9.30
C GLY A 43 6.27 4.71 9.44
N ILE A 44 6.09 4.14 10.60
CA ILE A 44 6.41 2.75 10.92
C ILE A 44 5.12 1.97 11.09
N LEU A 45 4.90 0.97 10.24
CA LEU A 45 3.76 0.05 10.31
C LEU A 45 4.28 -1.36 10.65
N PRO A 46 4.19 -1.82 11.89
CA PRO A 46 4.72 -3.12 12.30
C PRO A 46 4.12 -4.30 11.51
N GLY A 47 2.83 -4.23 11.18
CA GLY A 47 2.13 -5.28 10.45
C GLY A 47 1.66 -6.44 11.34
N ASP A 48 1.43 -7.60 10.74
CA ASP A 48 0.86 -8.78 11.38
C ASP A 48 1.87 -9.93 11.51
N GLY A 49 1.54 -10.90 12.38
CA GLY A 49 2.28 -12.15 12.54
C GLY A 49 3.73 -11.91 12.95
N ILE A 50 4.68 -12.29 12.10
CA ILE A 50 6.11 -12.07 12.32
C ILE A 50 6.52 -10.59 12.16
N GLY A 51 5.63 -9.76 11.61
CA GLY A 51 5.88 -8.35 11.29
C GLY A 51 6.48 -7.56 12.44
N PRO A 52 5.85 -7.49 13.63
CA PRO A 52 6.38 -6.73 14.76
C PRO A 52 7.80 -7.12 15.14
N ILE A 53 8.13 -8.42 15.12
CA ILE A 53 9.44 -8.94 15.51
C ILE A 53 10.54 -8.48 14.52
N ILE A 54 10.30 -8.61 13.21
CA ILE A 54 11.27 -8.19 12.20
C ILE A 54 11.36 -6.67 12.10
N MET A 55 10.24 -5.98 12.26
CA MET A 55 10.19 -4.52 12.21
C MET A 55 10.92 -3.88 13.38
N GLU A 56 10.84 -4.45 14.59
CA GLU A 56 11.63 -3.99 15.72
C GLU A 56 13.13 -3.96 15.39
N GLN A 57 13.65 -5.03 14.80
CA GLN A 57 15.07 -5.10 14.43
C GLN A 57 15.40 -4.14 13.27
N ALA A 58 14.54 -4.04 12.27
CA ALA A 58 14.71 -3.09 11.16
C ALA A 58 14.72 -1.63 11.68
N VAL A 59 13.82 -1.28 12.57
CA VAL A 59 13.75 0.07 13.17
C VAL A 59 14.97 0.37 14.03
N ARG A 60 15.51 -0.63 14.74
CA ARG A 60 16.78 -0.46 15.48
C ARG A 60 17.93 -0.07 14.55
N VAL A 61 18.05 -0.76 13.42
CA VAL A 61 19.07 -0.42 12.41
C VAL A 61 18.84 0.97 11.83
N VAL A 62 17.59 1.30 11.47
CA VAL A 62 17.25 2.64 10.95
C VAL A 62 17.60 3.72 11.96
N LYS A 63 17.24 3.54 13.23
CA LYS A 63 17.55 4.50 14.30
C LYS A 63 19.05 4.76 14.42
N GLU A 64 19.88 3.74 14.29
CA GLU A 64 21.33 3.89 14.35
C GLU A 64 21.89 4.61 13.12
N LEU A 65 21.36 4.27 11.93
CA LEU A 65 21.82 4.86 10.66
C LEU A 65 21.48 6.35 10.52
N VAL A 66 20.37 6.81 11.07
CA VAL A 66 19.89 8.20 10.95
C VAL A 66 19.81 8.89 12.31
N LYS A 67 20.68 8.49 13.24
CA LYS A 67 20.69 8.99 14.61
C LYS A 67 20.89 10.51 14.67
N ASP A 68 21.87 10.99 13.93
CA ASP A 68 22.24 12.41 13.93
C ASP A 68 21.09 13.28 13.35
N GLU A 69 20.39 12.78 12.35
CA GLU A 69 19.24 13.44 11.75
C GLU A 69 18.02 13.44 12.68
N ILE A 70 17.84 12.38 13.46
CA ILE A 70 16.78 12.32 14.50
C ILE A 70 17.10 13.31 15.60
N GLU A 71 18.33 13.35 16.10
CA GLU A 71 18.77 14.28 17.15
C GLU A 71 18.68 15.73 16.68
N ALA A 72 18.98 15.98 15.41
CA ALA A 72 18.81 17.30 14.78
C ALA A 72 17.34 17.68 14.47
N GLY A 73 16.38 16.76 14.70
CA GLY A 73 14.96 16.98 14.41
C GLY A 73 14.58 16.95 12.93
N LYS A 74 15.51 16.56 12.06
CA LYS A 74 15.29 16.45 10.61
C LYS A 74 14.48 15.20 10.22
N ILE A 75 14.61 14.12 10.99
CA ILE A 75 13.87 12.89 10.79
C ILE A 75 13.04 12.57 12.03
N GLU A 76 11.77 12.29 11.83
CA GLU A 76 10.87 11.77 12.84
C GLU A 76 10.45 10.34 12.47
N LEU A 77 10.67 9.39 13.39
CA LEU A 77 10.11 8.03 13.26
C LEU A 77 8.79 7.99 14.02
N ARG A 78 7.70 7.80 13.28
CA ARG A 78 6.33 7.80 13.82
C ARG A 78 5.72 6.40 13.69
N GLU A 79 5.45 5.76 14.80
CA GLU A 79 4.70 4.51 14.81
C GLU A 79 3.22 4.78 14.52
N ILE A 80 2.65 3.99 13.60
CA ILE A 80 1.26 4.10 13.18
C ILE A 80 0.55 2.83 13.61
N GLU A 81 -0.36 2.99 14.53
CA GLU A 81 -1.19 1.91 15.07
C GLU A 81 -2.44 1.67 14.20
N GLY A 82 -3.14 0.57 14.45
CA GLY A 82 -4.45 0.31 13.86
C GLY A 82 -4.47 -0.53 12.60
N MET A 83 -3.31 -0.98 12.10
CA MET A 83 -3.20 -1.83 10.91
C MET A 83 -3.07 -3.32 11.18
N THR A 84 -3.23 -3.77 12.42
CA THR A 84 -3.26 -5.21 12.73
C THR A 84 -4.51 -5.88 12.17
N ILE A 85 -4.41 -7.18 11.88
CA ILE A 85 -5.55 -7.94 11.34
C ILE A 85 -6.77 -7.91 12.27
N GLU A 86 -6.55 -7.97 13.59
CA GLU A 86 -7.60 -7.92 14.60
C GLU A 86 -8.37 -6.59 14.53
N ASN A 87 -7.65 -5.49 14.41
CA ASN A 87 -8.24 -4.16 14.35
C ASN A 87 -9.02 -3.94 13.04
N ARG A 88 -8.45 -4.39 11.92
CA ARG A 88 -9.10 -4.33 10.60
C ARG A 88 -10.36 -5.17 10.55
N VAL A 89 -10.35 -6.36 11.15
CA VAL A 89 -11.52 -7.22 11.27
C VAL A 89 -12.57 -6.58 12.17
N ALA A 90 -12.20 -6.03 13.32
CA ALA A 90 -13.13 -5.36 14.23
C ALA A 90 -13.83 -4.17 13.56
N LYS A 91 -13.12 -3.41 12.73
CA LYS A 91 -13.67 -2.29 11.95
C LYS A 91 -14.38 -2.73 10.65
N MET A 92 -14.24 -3.98 10.24
CA MET A 92 -14.69 -4.49 8.92
C MET A 92 -14.09 -3.69 7.75
N GLU A 93 -12.90 -3.14 7.93
CA GLU A 93 -12.18 -2.32 6.96
C GLU A 93 -10.78 -2.89 6.71
N SER A 94 -10.43 -3.10 5.45
CA SER A 94 -9.08 -3.55 5.07
C SER A 94 -8.02 -2.48 5.30
N LEU A 95 -8.41 -1.22 5.17
CA LEU A 95 -7.58 -0.03 5.41
C LEU A 95 -8.47 0.99 6.14
N PRO A 96 -8.44 1.04 7.48
CA PRO A 96 -9.23 1.98 8.24
C PRO A 96 -8.94 3.42 7.84
N SER A 97 -10.01 4.19 7.60
CA SER A 97 -9.90 5.54 7.05
C SER A 97 -9.13 6.50 7.96
N ASP A 98 -9.32 6.41 9.26
CA ASP A 98 -8.59 7.17 10.27
C ASP A 98 -7.08 6.88 10.23
N VAL A 99 -6.71 5.60 10.11
CA VAL A 99 -5.30 5.20 10.01
C VAL A 99 -4.70 5.64 8.67
N PHE A 100 -5.47 5.58 7.59
CA PHE A 100 -5.01 6.03 6.29
C PHE A 100 -4.72 7.53 6.27
N GLU A 101 -5.51 8.35 6.96
CA GLU A 101 -5.21 9.78 7.11
C GLU A 101 -3.90 10.03 7.88
N GLU A 102 -3.58 9.22 8.89
CA GLU A 102 -2.28 9.31 9.57
C GLU A 102 -1.12 8.88 8.66
N ILE A 103 -1.32 7.82 7.86
CA ILE A 103 -0.34 7.37 6.88
C ILE A 103 -0.03 8.47 5.86
N LYS A 104 -1.01 9.20 5.37
CA LYS A 104 -0.84 10.30 4.41
C LYS A 104 -0.02 11.47 4.94
N LYS A 105 0.10 11.61 6.26
CA LYS A 105 0.96 12.63 6.88
C LYS A 105 2.45 12.26 6.86
N CYS A 106 2.78 11.03 6.49
CA CYS A 106 4.15 10.55 6.44
C CYS A 106 4.73 10.71 5.03
N ASP A 107 6.01 11.02 4.96
CA ASP A 107 6.75 11.16 3.70
C ASP A 107 7.25 9.82 3.17
N VAL A 108 7.58 8.93 4.08
CA VAL A 108 8.09 7.59 3.80
C VAL A 108 7.41 6.59 4.73
N LEU A 109 7.16 5.37 4.24
CA LEU A 109 6.62 4.28 5.05
C LEU A 109 7.60 3.11 5.10
N VAL A 110 7.89 2.65 6.29
CA VAL A 110 8.54 1.36 6.54
C VAL A 110 7.50 0.43 7.13
N LYS A 111 7.14 -0.64 6.41
CA LYS A 111 6.05 -1.52 6.82
C LYS A 111 6.42 -2.99 6.84
N GLY A 112 5.94 -3.68 7.85
CA GLY A 112 5.97 -5.14 7.95
C GLY A 112 4.91 -5.82 7.09
N PRO A 113 4.87 -7.16 7.08
CA PRO A 113 3.86 -7.94 6.40
C PRO A 113 2.46 -7.69 6.97
N MET A 114 1.44 -7.76 6.12
CA MET A 114 0.04 -7.65 6.51
C MET A 114 -0.71 -8.89 6.03
N VAL A 115 -1.47 -9.51 6.92
CA VAL A 115 -2.29 -10.67 6.62
C VAL A 115 -3.51 -10.25 5.79
N THR A 116 -3.81 -11.02 4.77
CA THR A 116 -5.08 -10.95 4.04
C THR A 116 -5.88 -12.20 4.37
N PRO A 117 -7.10 -12.08 4.93
CA PRO A 117 -7.94 -13.24 5.22
C PRO A 117 -8.17 -14.10 3.99
N ARG A 118 -8.24 -15.40 4.19
CA ARG A 118 -8.51 -16.39 3.14
C ARG A 118 -9.82 -17.11 3.41
N ALA A 119 -10.41 -17.66 2.39
CA ALA A 119 -11.57 -18.50 2.55
C ALA A 119 -11.26 -19.68 3.49
N GLY A 120 -12.04 -19.84 4.56
CA GLY A 120 -11.86 -20.87 5.57
C GLY A 120 -11.12 -20.45 6.85
N ASP A 121 -10.54 -19.26 6.91
CA ASP A 121 -9.84 -18.76 8.11
C ASP A 121 -10.79 -18.37 9.25
N GLY A 122 -12.10 -18.39 9.01
CA GLY A 122 -13.12 -17.91 9.97
C GLY A 122 -13.13 -16.39 10.12
N LEU A 123 -12.35 -15.66 9.33
CA LEU A 123 -12.31 -14.21 9.29
C LEU A 123 -13.19 -13.67 8.16
N PRO A 124 -13.68 -12.42 8.26
CA PRO A 124 -14.42 -11.80 7.18
C PRO A 124 -13.52 -11.65 5.94
N ASN A 125 -14.15 -11.73 4.76
CA ASN A 125 -13.44 -11.55 3.50
C ASN A 125 -13.07 -10.07 3.30
N LEU A 126 -11.86 -9.73 3.66
CA LEU A 126 -11.29 -8.38 3.48
C LEU A 126 -10.36 -8.35 2.26
N VAL A 127 -10.42 -7.26 1.51
CA VAL A 127 -9.49 -6.99 0.42
C VAL A 127 -8.06 -6.82 0.98
N SER A 128 -7.05 -7.08 0.16
CA SER A 128 -5.66 -6.90 0.57
C SER A 128 -5.35 -5.45 0.97
N ALA A 129 -4.99 -5.25 2.24
CA ALA A 129 -4.55 -3.95 2.74
C ALA A 129 -3.34 -3.40 1.98
N ASN A 130 -2.43 -4.29 1.53
CA ASN A 130 -1.27 -3.89 0.71
C ASN A 130 -1.69 -3.29 -0.63
N SER A 131 -2.72 -3.86 -1.27
CA SER A 131 -3.22 -3.34 -2.55
C SER A 131 -3.89 -1.99 -2.36
N LEU A 132 -4.69 -1.84 -1.30
CA LEU A 132 -5.34 -0.56 -1.00
C LEU A 132 -4.34 0.54 -0.65
N LEU A 133 -3.30 0.22 0.13
CA LEU A 133 -2.22 1.17 0.43
C LEU A 133 -1.49 1.63 -0.82
N ARG A 134 -1.08 0.71 -1.70
CA ARG A 134 -0.39 1.05 -2.94
C ARG A 134 -1.22 1.97 -3.80
N ARG A 135 -2.50 1.64 -3.96
CA ARG A 135 -3.43 2.43 -4.77
C ARG A 135 -3.74 3.79 -4.13
N GLY A 136 -4.06 3.81 -2.85
CA GLY A 136 -4.42 5.05 -2.15
C GLY A 136 -3.26 6.04 -2.03
N LEU A 137 -2.02 5.56 -2.02
CA LEU A 137 -0.81 6.38 -2.00
C LEU A 137 -0.18 6.58 -3.40
N GLU A 138 -0.85 6.14 -4.48
CA GLU A 138 -0.36 6.24 -5.86
C GLU A 138 1.05 5.63 -6.07
N LEU A 139 1.36 4.53 -5.37
CA LEU A 139 2.65 3.84 -5.46
C LEU A 139 2.69 2.93 -6.69
N PHE A 140 2.81 3.52 -7.85
CA PHE A 140 2.62 2.85 -9.12
C PHE A 140 3.68 1.78 -9.42
N ALA A 141 4.93 1.94 -8.97
CA ALA A 141 6.01 1.01 -9.27
C ALA A 141 6.68 0.42 -8.02
N ALA A 142 6.84 -0.90 -7.99
CA ALA A 142 7.77 -1.55 -7.07
C ALA A 142 9.15 -1.64 -7.72
N VAL A 143 10.13 -0.95 -7.15
CA VAL A 143 11.51 -0.90 -7.62
C VAL A 143 12.36 -1.86 -6.81
N ARG A 144 13.05 -2.79 -7.47
CA ARG A 144 13.86 -3.84 -6.82
C ARG A 144 15.26 -3.89 -7.44
N PRO A 145 16.24 -3.17 -6.90
CA PRO A 145 17.62 -3.28 -7.35
C PRO A 145 18.24 -4.59 -6.85
N ILE A 146 18.97 -5.27 -7.73
CA ILE A 146 19.74 -6.48 -7.42
C ILE A 146 21.18 -6.25 -7.88
N LYS A 147 22.09 -6.23 -6.92
CA LYS A 147 23.51 -6.01 -7.19
C LYS A 147 24.35 -7.14 -6.61
N ILE A 148 25.02 -7.87 -7.47
CA ILE A 148 25.95 -8.95 -7.10
C ILE A 148 27.30 -8.66 -7.80
N LYS A 149 28.18 -8.00 -7.07
CA LYS A 149 29.47 -7.50 -7.61
C LYS A 149 30.32 -8.60 -8.23
N ASP A 150 30.45 -9.73 -7.55
CA ASP A 150 31.29 -10.85 -7.98
C ASP A 150 30.79 -11.54 -9.25
N LYS A 151 29.53 -11.33 -9.62
CA LYS A 151 28.90 -11.88 -10.83
C LYS A 151 28.67 -10.82 -11.91
N GLY A 152 29.07 -9.57 -11.69
CA GLY A 152 28.81 -8.47 -12.60
C GLY A 152 27.31 -8.14 -12.79
N ILE A 153 26.46 -8.52 -11.83
CA ILE A 153 25.03 -8.28 -11.91
C ILE A 153 24.72 -6.95 -11.24
N ASP A 154 24.08 -6.06 -11.99
CA ASP A 154 23.55 -4.79 -11.51
C ASP A 154 22.25 -4.51 -12.27
N TRP A 155 21.14 -5.08 -11.77
CA TRP A 155 19.81 -5.02 -12.39
C TRP A 155 18.84 -4.29 -11.50
N THR A 156 17.90 -3.59 -12.12
CA THR A 156 16.76 -3.01 -11.40
C THR A 156 15.47 -3.49 -12.05
N PHE A 157 14.65 -4.16 -11.27
CA PHE A 157 13.31 -4.58 -11.69
C PHE A 157 12.28 -3.51 -11.31
N PHE A 158 11.48 -3.11 -12.28
CA PHE A 158 10.31 -2.27 -12.10
C PHE A 158 9.07 -3.13 -12.29
N ARG A 159 8.21 -3.15 -11.28
CA ARG A 159 6.94 -3.87 -11.34
C ARG A 159 5.80 -2.89 -11.09
N GLU A 160 4.88 -2.86 -12.01
CA GLU A 160 3.64 -2.11 -11.89
C GLU A 160 2.79 -2.63 -10.71
N ASN A 161 2.08 -1.75 -9.99
CA ASN A 161 1.37 -2.09 -8.75
C ASN A 161 -0.11 -1.70 -8.72
N ILE A 162 -0.57 -0.80 -9.57
CA ILE A 162 -1.90 -0.18 -9.45
C ILE A 162 -2.72 -0.17 -10.73
N GLU A 163 -2.09 -0.40 -11.86
CA GLU A 163 -2.76 -0.44 -13.16
C GLU A 163 -2.78 -1.85 -13.79
N GLY A 164 -3.35 -1.97 -14.96
CA GLY A 164 -3.44 -3.24 -15.67
C GLY A 164 -4.23 -4.29 -14.88
N GLU A 165 -3.61 -5.41 -14.57
CA GLU A 165 -4.22 -6.51 -13.81
C GLU A 165 -4.49 -6.17 -12.34
N TYR A 166 -3.92 -5.07 -11.82
CA TYR A 166 -4.07 -4.63 -10.43
C TYR A 166 -5.19 -3.61 -10.22
N ILE A 167 -5.93 -3.26 -11.25
CA ILE A 167 -7.11 -2.39 -11.14
C ILE A 167 -8.17 -3.07 -10.27
N LEU A 168 -8.58 -2.39 -9.19
CA LEU A 168 -9.72 -2.84 -8.38
C LEU A 168 -11.00 -2.76 -9.25
N GLY A 169 -11.78 -3.82 -9.25
CA GLY A 169 -12.98 -3.91 -10.10
C GLY A 169 -12.86 -4.97 -11.19
N THR A 170 -11.67 -5.30 -11.67
CA THR A 170 -11.46 -6.41 -12.60
C THR A 170 -11.99 -7.73 -12.02
N VAL A 171 -11.80 -7.94 -10.71
CA VAL A 171 -12.29 -9.13 -10.00
C VAL A 171 -13.81 -9.11 -9.91
N SER A 172 -14.43 -7.98 -9.58
CA SER A 172 -15.90 -7.84 -9.57
C SER A 172 -16.49 -8.10 -10.96
N TYR A 173 -15.84 -7.59 -12.01
CA TYR A 173 -16.27 -7.78 -13.38
C TYR A 173 -16.16 -9.26 -13.81
N THR A 174 -15.08 -9.95 -13.51
CA THR A 174 -14.91 -11.38 -13.83
C THR A 174 -15.90 -12.26 -13.08
N HIS A 175 -16.22 -11.95 -11.83
CA HIS A 175 -17.24 -12.66 -11.07
C HIS A 175 -18.67 -12.46 -11.59
N LEU A 176 -18.93 -11.32 -12.24
CA LEU A 176 -20.23 -11.03 -12.83
C LEU A 176 -20.41 -11.62 -14.24
N THR A 177 -19.33 -11.86 -14.99
CA THR A 177 -19.38 -12.21 -16.39
C THR A 177 -18.95 -13.63 -16.73
N LEU A 178 -18.19 -14.29 -15.87
CA LEU A 178 -17.71 -15.65 -16.13
C LEU A 178 -18.18 -16.60 -15.01
N PRO A 179 -18.89 -17.68 -15.36
CA PRO A 179 -19.07 -18.79 -14.43
C PRO A 179 -17.67 -19.38 -14.22
N THR A 180 -17.07 -19.06 -13.08
CA THR A 180 -15.80 -19.66 -12.68
C THR A 180 -16.03 -21.13 -12.39
N ASN A 181 -15.77 -21.99 -13.35
CA ASN A 181 -15.47 -23.38 -13.07
C ASN A 181 -14.08 -23.40 -12.39
N SER A 182 -14.05 -23.06 -11.12
CA SER A 182 -12.89 -23.36 -10.27
C SER A 182 -12.86 -24.87 -10.05
N ARG A 183 -11.95 -25.55 -10.72
CA ARG A 183 -11.52 -26.88 -10.35
C ARG A 183 -10.44 -26.77 -9.27
#